data_3368eea6eca4c46ed8e342e7d9052b85
#
_entry.id   3368eea6eca4c46ed8e342e7d9052b85
#
_cell.length_a   1.000
_cell.length_b   1.000
_cell.length_c   1.000
_cell.angle_alpha   90.00
_cell.angle_beta   90.00
_cell.angle_gamma   90.00
#
_symmetry.space_group_name_H-M   'P 1'
#
loop_
_entity.id
_entity.type
_entity.pdbx_description
1 polymer ?
#
loop_
_entity_poly.entity_id
_entity_poly.type
_entity_poly.pdbx_seq_one_letter_code
_entity_poly.pdbx_strand_id
1 'polypeptide(L)'
;MSKTKINVKLKEDQYSVHLVDNILDPSLIKKYISDRQIMIIYDNNLSIEKVRDFSSMINSYTKFETISMGIVATEDKKSQETLNDIHNRLIEEKFSRDCLLIGMGGGIVCDISGFAAATYLRGVDFVLIPTSLLAQVDASVGGKTAINHALGKNLIGAFHQPKIVLIDTSFLETLPKKEIICGLVEMIKHSLISDQTYFIWIKENINFIKDLDQEIVKEAVQKSIQIKADIVSKDEKELGLRAILNFGHTFGHAIELLGKFKDYSHGEAVALGILPALELSKKFCNLQDEDIEKIKDLLEESGVNTKLLKPFNSQEIYQAMQLDKKKKGDELNFIVIERIGSAKKLNKILKQDVLNAIESSLLSK
;
A
#
# COMPACT_ATOMS: atom_id res chain seq x y z
N MET A 1 -18.71 -14.08 -16.06
CA MET A 1 -17.51 -13.39 -15.57
C MET A 1 -17.95 -12.41 -14.49
N SER A 2 -17.65 -12.69 -13.25
CA SER A 2 -18.06 -11.87 -12.09
C SER A 2 -17.12 -10.69 -11.97
N LYS A 3 -17.53 -9.49 -12.42
CA LYS A 3 -16.77 -8.26 -12.20
C LYS A 3 -17.09 -7.75 -10.80
N THR A 4 -16.16 -7.92 -9.87
CA THR A 4 -16.31 -7.35 -8.53
C THR A 4 -16.00 -5.86 -8.58
N LYS A 5 -16.94 -5.05 -8.09
CA LYS A 5 -16.82 -3.60 -8.00
C LYS A 5 -16.91 -3.15 -6.56
N ILE A 6 -15.91 -2.42 -6.09
CA ILE A 6 -15.88 -1.76 -4.78
C ILE A 6 -15.89 -0.25 -5.01
N ASN A 7 -16.83 0.45 -4.36
CA ASN A 7 -16.93 1.90 -4.49
C ASN A 7 -16.22 2.57 -3.31
N VAL A 8 -15.35 3.52 -3.62
CA VAL A 8 -14.72 4.43 -2.64
C VAL A 8 -15.49 5.74 -2.71
N LYS A 9 -16.36 5.97 -1.73
CA LYS A 9 -17.19 7.16 -1.63
C LYS A 9 -16.50 8.20 -0.77
N LEU A 10 -16.18 9.34 -1.33
CA LEU A 10 -15.54 10.46 -0.65
C LEU A 10 -16.52 11.62 -0.54
N LYS A 11 -16.18 12.66 0.21
CA LYS A 11 -17.08 13.82 0.41
C LYS A 11 -17.38 14.57 -0.87
N GLU A 12 -16.38 14.76 -1.73
CA GLU A 12 -16.46 15.59 -2.94
C GLU A 12 -16.27 14.77 -4.23
N ASP A 13 -15.83 13.52 -4.13
CA ASP A 13 -15.54 12.67 -5.28
C ASP A 13 -15.91 11.21 -4.99
N GLN A 14 -15.91 10.40 -5.99
CA GLN A 14 -16.04 8.95 -5.87
C GLN A 14 -15.33 8.25 -7.00
N TYR A 15 -14.75 7.13 -6.72
CA TYR A 15 -14.21 6.23 -7.73
C TYR A 15 -14.49 4.78 -7.39
N SER A 16 -14.18 3.89 -8.30
CA SER A 16 -14.38 2.46 -8.09
C SER A 16 -13.10 1.68 -8.34
N VAL A 17 -12.93 0.65 -7.53
CA VAL A 17 -11.93 -0.39 -7.69
C VAL A 17 -12.63 -1.60 -8.33
N HIS A 18 -12.08 -2.11 -9.41
CA HIS A 18 -12.62 -3.27 -10.10
C HIS A 18 -11.59 -4.39 -10.14
N LEU A 19 -11.98 -5.56 -9.65
CA LEU A 19 -11.25 -6.79 -9.92
C LEU A 19 -11.69 -7.31 -11.29
N VAL A 20 -10.72 -7.52 -12.16
CA VAL A 20 -10.93 -7.94 -13.55
C VAL A 20 -10.22 -9.26 -13.83
N ASP A 21 -10.77 -10.05 -14.73
CA ASP A 21 -10.14 -11.31 -15.17
C ASP A 21 -9.12 -11.07 -16.30
N ASN A 22 -9.21 -9.93 -16.97
CA ASN A 22 -8.31 -9.54 -18.05
C ASN A 22 -8.26 -8.02 -18.17
N ILE A 23 -7.08 -7.46 -17.96
CA ILE A 23 -6.82 -6.02 -18.07
C ILE A 23 -7.03 -5.49 -19.50
N LEU A 24 -6.99 -6.34 -20.50
CA LEU A 24 -7.23 -5.97 -21.91
C LEU A 24 -8.72 -5.82 -22.27
N ASP A 25 -9.66 -6.12 -21.34
CA ASP A 25 -11.08 -5.82 -21.54
C ASP A 25 -11.32 -4.30 -21.43
N PRO A 26 -11.63 -3.58 -22.52
CA PRO A 26 -11.76 -2.14 -22.51
C PRO A 26 -13.03 -1.63 -21.83
N SER A 27 -13.98 -2.51 -21.51
CA SER A 27 -15.34 -2.15 -21.11
C SER A 27 -15.40 -1.18 -19.91
N LEU A 28 -14.44 -1.26 -19.00
CA LEU A 28 -14.38 -0.41 -17.81
C LEU A 28 -13.58 0.88 -18.03
N ILE A 29 -12.53 0.83 -18.86
CA ILE A 29 -11.62 1.96 -19.05
C ILE A 29 -12.00 2.84 -20.26
N LYS A 30 -12.74 2.30 -21.23
CA LYS A 30 -13.08 2.97 -22.49
C LYS A 30 -13.57 4.41 -22.30
N LYS A 31 -14.47 4.66 -21.36
CA LYS A 31 -15.02 6.00 -21.10
C LYS A 31 -13.99 7.04 -20.62
N TYR A 32 -12.84 6.58 -20.09
CA TYR A 32 -11.77 7.45 -19.61
C TYR A 32 -10.69 7.70 -20.66
N ILE A 33 -10.54 6.79 -21.65
CA ILE A 33 -9.46 6.84 -22.65
C ILE A 33 -9.91 7.43 -23.99
N SER A 34 -11.22 7.43 -24.31
CA SER A 34 -11.74 7.88 -25.60
C SER A 34 -11.33 9.33 -25.86
N ASP A 35 -10.70 9.54 -27.05
CA ASP A 35 -10.29 10.86 -27.56
C ASP A 35 -9.35 11.68 -26.65
N ARG A 36 -8.58 11.02 -25.78
CA ARG A 36 -7.60 11.64 -24.87
C ARG A 36 -6.17 11.26 -25.23
N GLN A 37 -5.22 12.17 -24.95
CA GLN A 37 -3.80 11.82 -24.91
C GLN A 37 -3.53 10.99 -23.66
N ILE A 38 -2.80 9.88 -23.81
CA ILE A 38 -2.59 8.92 -22.74
C ILE A 38 -1.11 8.65 -22.55
N MET A 39 -0.65 8.74 -21.32
CA MET A 39 0.69 8.32 -20.93
C MET A 39 0.61 7.16 -19.93
N ILE A 40 1.23 6.04 -20.27
CA ILE A 40 1.41 4.89 -19.38
C ILE A 40 2.77 5.02 -18.71
N ILE A 41 2.77 5.11 -17.37
CA ILE A 41 3.96 5.07 -16.53
C ILE A 41 4.01 3.67 -15.93
N TYR A 42 5.03 2.89 -16.24
CA TYR A 42 5.07 1.49 -15.85
C TYR A 42 6.39 1.08 -15.18
N ASP A 43 6.33 0.03 -14.35
CA ASP A 43 7.52 -0.57 -13.74
C ASP A 43 8.33 -1.34 -14.79
N ASN A 44 9.62 -1.04 -14.92
CA ASN A 44 10.53 -1.72 -15.84
C ASN A 44 10.67 -3.23 -15.59
N ASN A 45 10.23 -3.72 -14.43
CA ASN A 45 10.20 -5.16 -14.13
C ASN A 45 8.98 -5.88 -14.74
N LEU A 46 8.00 -5.15 -15.26
CA LEU A 46 6.86 -5.76 -15.96
C LEU A 46 7.27 -6.28 -17.34
N SER A 47 6.60 -7.35 -17.77
CA SER A 47 6.74 -7.80 -19.16
C SER A 47 6.38 -6.67 -20.12
N ILE A 48 7.33 -6.32 -20.97
CA ILE A 48 7.12 -5.29 -22.01
C ILE A 48 6.00 -5.67 -22.98
N GLU A 49 5.76 -6.97 -23.18
CA GLU A 49 4.65 -7.48 -24.00
C GLU A 49 3.31 -7.11 -23.40
N LYS A 50 3.10 -7.35 -22.09
CA LYS A 50 1.87 -6.94 -21.39
C LYS A 50 1.62 -5.43 -21.52
N VAL A 51 2.66 -4.61 -21.43
CA VAL A 51 2.56 -3.14 -21.59
C VAL A 51 2.19 -2.77 -23.03
N ARG A 52 2.80 -3.42 -24.02
CA ARG A 52 2.51 -3.20 -25.45
C ARG A 52 1.08 -3.62 -25.82
N ASP A 53 0.64 -4.78 -25.35
CA ASP A 53 -0.72 -5.27 -25.59
C ASP A 53 -1.76 -4.31 -25.01
N PHE A 54 -1.51 -3.82 -23.78
CA PHE A 54 -2.38 -2.85 -23.15
C PHE A 54 -2.36 -1.50 -23.90
N SER A 55 -1.20 -1.00 -24.32
CA SER A 55 -1.07 0.21 -25.14
C SER A 55 -1.79 0.05 -26.49
N SER A 56 -1.64 -1.09 -27.14
CA SER A 56 -2.32 -1.41 -28.42
C SER A 56 -3.83 -1.44 -28.26
N MET A 57 -4.33 -2.02 -27.19
CA MET A 57 -5.75 -1.99 -26.83
C MET A 57 -6.23 -0.54 -26.68
N ILE A 58 -5.51 0.31 -25.93
CA ILE A 58 -5.87 1.73 -25.74
C ILE A 58 -5.91 2.47 -27.08
N ASN A 59 -4.90 2.31 -27.95
CA ASN A 59 -4.80 2.96 -29.26
C ASN A 59 -5.99 2.67 -30.18
N SER A 60 -6.72 1.57 -29.94
CA SER A 60 -7.95 1.28 -30.70
C SER A 60 -9.16 2.15 -30.29
N TYR A 61 -9.05 2.96 -29.21
CA TYR A 61 -10.12 3.80 -28.67
C TYR A 61 -9.79 5.30 -28.61
N THR A 62 -8.58 5.68 -28.98
CA THR A 62 -8.16 7.09 -29.08
C THR A 62 -7.51 7.36 -30.42
N LYS A 63 -7.60 8.62 -30.89
CA LYS A 63 -6.92 9.09 -32.12
C LYS A 63 -5.45 9.49 -31.86
N PHE A 64 -5.04 9.51 -30.63
CA PHE A 64 -3.68 9.86 -30.22
C PHE A 64 -2.86 8.58 -30.01
N GLU A 65 -1.60 8.60 -30.36
CA GLU A 65 -0.66 7.53 -30.00
C GLU A 65 -0.41 7.54 -28.49
N THR A 66 -0.53 6.38 -27.84
CA THR A 66 -0.23 6.23 -26.43
C THR A 66 1.26 6.26 -26.18
N ILE A 67 1.71 7.16 -25.31
CA ILE A 67 3.12 7.24 -24.89
C ILE A 67 3.32 6.33 -23.69
N SER A 68 4.34 5.46 -23.74
CA SER A 68 4.70 4.59 -22.62
C SER A 68 6.08 4.96 -22.09
N MET A 69 6.19 5.13 -20.77
CA MET A 69 7.43 5.46 -20.08
C MET A 69 7.69 4.46 -18.95
N GLY A 70 8.74 3.67 -19.08
CA GLY A 70 9.19 2.76 -18.03
C GLY A 70 10.01 3.50 -16.98
N ILE A 71 9.79 3.20 -15.72
CA ILE A 71 10.58 3.71 -14.60
C ILE A 71 11.19 2.59 -13.78
N VAL A 72 12.31 2.86 -13.13
CA VAL A 72 12.91 1.94 -12.16
C VAL A 72 12.18 2.10 -10.83
N ALA A 73 11.35 1.11 -10.44
CA ALA A 73 10.49 1.18 -9.27
C ALA A 73 11.23 0.75 -7.99
N THR A 74 12.26 1.50 -7.59
CA THR A 74 12.99 1.34 -6.34
C THR A 74 12.77 2.55 -5.42
N GLU A 75 12.92 2.36 -4.10
CA GLU A 75 12.65 3.44 -3.13
C GLU A 75 13.55 4.68 -3.34
N ASP A 76 14.78 4.51 -3.80
CA ASP A 76 15.68 5.62 -4.13
C ASP A 76 15.27 6.37 -5.41
N LYS A 77 14.57 5.68 -6.31
CA LYS A 77 14.02 6.26 -7.54
C LYS A 77 12.58 6.81 -7.38
N LYS A 78 11.95 6.62 -6.24
CA LYS A 78 10.74 7.35 -5.87
C LYS A 78 11.10 8.79 -5.48
N SER A 79 11.58 9.57 -6.43
CA SER A 79 12.32 10.81 -6.22
C SER A 79 11.80 11.98 -7.05
N GLN A 80 12.28 13.19 -6.71
CA GLN A 80 12.03 14.40 -7.50
C GLN A 80 12.61 14.28 -8.91
N GLU A 81 13.73 13.58 -9.09
CA GLU A 81 14.34 13.35 -10.39
C GLU A 81 13.38 12.58 -11.32
N THR A 82 12.89 11.41 -10.87
CA THR A 82 11.94 10.61 -11.66
C THR A 82 10.63 11.37 -11.93
N LEU A 83 10.15 12.15 -10.97
CA LEU A 83 8.98 13.01 -11.16
C LEU A 83 9.23 14.06 -12.24
N ASN A 84 10.40 14.70 -12.24
CA ASN A 84 10.79 15.67 -13.26
C ASN A 84 10.87 15.02 -14.65
N ASP A 85 11.41 13.80 -14.76
CA ASP A 85 11.47 13.07 -16.02
C ASP A 85 10.08 12.81 -16.61
N ILE A 86 9.12 12.42 -15.73
CA ILE A 86 7.71 12.26 -16.15
C ILE A 86 7.13 13.59 -16.63
N HIS A 87 7.34 14.69 -15.90
CA HIS A 87 6.84 16.00 -16.29
C HIS A 87 7.50 16.50 -17.60
N ASN A 88 8.80 16.32 -17.76
CA ASN A 88 9.51 16.69 -18.99
C ASN A 88 8.91 15.95 -20.18
N ARG A 89 8.71 14.63 -20.06
CA ARG A 89 8.11 13.83 -21.14
C ARG A 89 6.69 14.32 -21.49
N LEU A 90 5.86 14.64 -20.50
CA LEU A 90 4.53 15.18 -20.74
C LEU A 90 4.56 16.54 -21.48
N ILE A 91 5.51 17.42 -21.12
CA ILE A 91 5.69 18.74 -21.74
C ILE A 91 6.22 18.62 -23.17
N GLU A 92 7.24 17.79 -23.39
CA GLU A 92 7.85 17.55 -24.71
C GLU A 92 6.83 17.00 -25.71
N GLU A 93 5.99 16.07 -25.26
CA GLU A 93 4.91 15.47 -26.06
C GLU A 93 3.65 16.35 -26.11
N LYS A 94 3.67 17.54 -25.53
CA LYS A 94 2.60 18.52 -25.54
C LYS A 94 1.26 18.00 -25.04
N PHE A 95 1.30 17.24 -23.94
CA PHE A 95 0.08 16.74 -23.29
C PHE A 95 -0.80 17.90 -22.81
N SER A 96 -2.08 17.87 -23.18
CA SER A 96 -3.08 18.84 -22.79
C SER A 96 -3.65 18.58 -21.40
N ARG A 97 -4.43 19.51 -20.87
CA ARG A 97 -5.00 19.43 -19.53
C ARG A 97 -6.03 18.28 -19.36
N ASP A 98 -6.63 17.84 -20.44
CA ASP A 98 -7.58 16.73 -20.47
C ASP A 98 -6.93 15.36 -20.72
N CYS A 99 -5.60 15.28 -20.66
CA CYS A 99 -4.87 14.02 -20.78
C CYS A 99 -5.20 13.05 -19.64
N LEU A 100 -4.80 11.79 -19.80
CA LEU A 100 -4.94 10.75 -18.80
C LEU A 100 -3.57 10.11 -18.53
N LEU A 101 -3.18 10.03 -17.26
CA LEU A 101 -2.03 9.23 -16.85
C LEU A 101 -2.49 7.85 -16.38
N ILE A 102 -1.76 6.81 -16.72
CA ILE A 102 -2.03 5.44 -16.27
C ILE A 102 -0.78 4.94 -15.55
N GLY A 103 -0.88 4.69 -14.23
CA GLY A 103 0.19 4.06 -13.45
C GLY A 103 0.00 2.54 -13.45
N MET A 104 0.95 1.79 -14.06
CA MET A 104 0.94 0.33 -14.10
C MET A 104 2.16 -0.21 -13.36
N GLY A 105 1.99 -0.68 -12.09
CA GLY A 105 3.13 -1.14 -11.29
C GLY A 105 2.80 -1.34 -9.83
N GLY A 106 3.83 -1.55 -9.03
CA GLY A 106 3.74 -1.63 -7.58
C GLY A 106 3.44 -0.29 -6.89
N GLY A 107 3.50 -0.24 -5.57
CA GLY A 107 3.18 0.95 -4.76
C GLY A 107 3.98 2.20 -5.15
N ILE A 108 5.26 2.05 -5.52
CA ILE A 108 6.11 3.15 -5.97
C ILE A 108 5.54 3.80 -7.24
N VAL A 109 5.16 2.98 -8.22
CA VAL A 109 4.58 3.47 -9.48
C VAL A 109 3.22 4.12 -9.22
N CYS A 110 2.38 3.52 -8.36
CA CYS A 110 1.09 4.10 -7.99
C CYS A 110 1.25 5.50 -7.38
N ASP A 111 2.18 5.65 -6.43
CA ASP A 111 2.41 6.92 -5.74
C ASP A 111 2.99 7.99 -6.67
N ILE A 112 4.03 7.66 -7.44
CA ILE A 112 4.68 8.66 -8.30
C ILE A 112 3.82 9.07 -9.48
N SER A 113 3.07 8.12 -10.09
CA SER A 113 2.13 8.42 -11.17
C SER A 113 0.98 9.30 -10.69
N GLY A 114 0.43 9.01 -9.50
CA GLY A 114 -0.61 9.84 -8.89
C GLY A 114 -0.09 11.23 -8.53
N PHE A 115 1.16 11.35 -8.05
CA PHE A 115 1.74 12.66 -7.72
C PHE A 115 2.11 13.44 -8.99
N ALA A 116 2.58 12.79 -10.05
CA ALA A 116 2.76 13.41 -11.35
C ALA A 116 1.43 13.96 -11.89
N ALA A 117 0.35 13.17 -11.79
CA ALA A 117 -0.99 13.62 -12.17
C ALA A 117 -1.47 14.81 -11.32
N ALA A 118 -1.23 14.81 -10.02
CA ALA A 118 -1.62 15.89 -9.11
C ALA A 118 -0.91 17.22 -9.42
N THR A 119 0.31 17.16 -9.93
CA THR A 119 1.18 18.35 -10.11
C THR A 119 1.27 18.83 -11.54
N TYR A 120 1.04 17.97 -12.54
CA TYR A 120 1.00 18.36 -13.95
C TYR A 120 -0.21 19.25 -14.23
N LEU A 121 0.00 20.44 -14.84
CA LEU A 121 -1.03 21.43 -15.16
C LEU A 121 -2.02 21.75 -14.04
N ARG A 122 -1.61 21.62 -12.78
CA ARG A 122 -2.42 21.79 -11.54
C ARG A 122 -3.45 20.70 -11.30
N GLY A 123 -3.25 19.53 -11.86
CA GLY A 123 -4.06 18.34 -11.70
C GLY A 123 -4.67 17.86 -13.02
N VAL A 124 -4.37 16.60 -13.36
CA VAL A 124 -4.95 15.87 -14.48
C VAL A 124 -5.48 14.53 -13.98
N ASP A 125 -6.35 13.91 -14.76
CA ASP A 125 -6.90 12.60 -14.42
C ASP A 125 -5.86 11.49 -14.45
N PHE A 126 -6.03 10.49 -13.60
CA PHE A 126 -5.21 9.28 -13.65
C PHE A 126 -5.99 8.01 -13.32
N VAL A 127 -5.42 6.89 -13.72
CA VAL A 127 -5.91 5.52 -13.51
C VAL A 127 -4.77 4.70 -12.93
N LEU A 128 -5.08 3.75 -12.04
CA LEU A 128 -4.10 2.83 -11.48
C LEU A 128 -4.38 1.39 -11.90
N ILE A 129 -3.32 0.69 -12.24
CA ILE A 129 -3.26 -0.75 -12.49
C ILE A 129 -2.17 -1.33 -11.58
N PRO A 130 -2.53 -1.65 -10.31
CA PRO A 130 -1.57 -2.16 -9.35
C PRO A 130 -1.17 -3.60 -9.71
N THR A 131 0.16 -3.85 -9.76
CA THR A 131 0.73 -5.13 -10.21
C THR A 131 1.46 -5.92 -9.12
N SER A 132 1.59 -5.37 -7.90
CA SER A 132 2.06 -6.10 -6.73
C SER A 132 0.91 -6.30 -5.73
N LEU A 133 0.97 -7.35 -4.91
CA LEU A 133 -0.08 -7.64 -3.94
C LEU A 133 -0.27 -6.47 -2.96
N LEU A 134 0.83 -5.89 -2.46
CA LEU A 134 0.78 -4.70 -1.62
C LEU A 134 0.04 -3.53 -2.30
N ALA A 135 0.31 -3.29 -3.57
CA ALA A 135 -0.36 -2.22 -4.30
C ALA A 135 -1.85 -2.54 -4.55
N GLN A 136 -2.18 -3.81 -4.81
CA GLN A 136 -3.56 -4.25 -5.01
C GLN A 136 -4.42 -4.09 -3.76
N VAL A 137 -3.88 -4.42 -2.58
CA VAL A 137 -4.65 -4.39 -1.34
C VAL A 137 -4.54 -3.08 -0.56
N ASP A 138 -3.49 -2.27 -0.82
CA ASP A 138 -3.21 -1.08 -0.03
C ASP A 138 -2.89 0.16 -0.86
N ALA A 139 -1.72 0.28 -1.50
CA ALA A 139 -1.21 1.54 -2.02
C ALA A 139 -2.09 2.20 -3.09
N SER A 140 -2.84 1.45 -3.89
CA SER A 140 -3.70 1.99 -4.95
C SER A 140 -5.00 2.64 -4.46
N VAL A 141 -5.34 2.52 -3.17
CA VAL A 141 -6.59 3.00 -2.59
C VAL A 141 -6.37 4.11 -1.58
N GLY A 142 -7.09 5.22 -1.70
CA GLY A 142 -7.12 6.31 -0.72
C GLY A 142 -6.37 7.56 -1.13
N GLY A 143 -5.89 7.64 -2.37
CA GLY A 143 -5.39 8.86 -3.01
C GLY A 143 -4.15 9.49 -2.39
N LYS A 144 -3.44 8.80 -1.51
CA LYS A 144 -2.12 9.25 -1.03
C LYS A 144 -1.12 9.07 -2.16
N THR A 145 -0.55 10.15 -2.64
CA THR A 145 0.46 10.15 -3.69
C THR A 145 1.67 10.91 -3.22
N ALA A 146 2.87 10.40 -3.45
CA ALA A 146 4.07 11.01 -2.89
C ALA A 146 5.35 10.59 -3.59
N ILE A 147 6.39 11.38 -3.31
CA ILE A 147 7.79 11.04 -3.55
C ILE A 147 8.60 11.12 -2.26
N ASN A 148 9.76 10.49 -2.27
CA ASN A 148 10.69 10.52 -1.15
C ASN A 148 11.57 11.77 -1.18
N HIS A 149 12.05 12.15 -0.02
CA HIS A 149 13.06 13.19 0.18
C HIS A 149 14.26 12.58 0.90
N ALA A 150 15.43 13.19 0.81
CA ALA A 150 16.65 12.72 1.50
C ALA A 150 16.45 12.58 3.04
N LEU A 151 15.50 13.31 3.60
CA LEU A 151 15.18 13.29 5.03
C LEU A 151 14.10 12.28 5.42
N GLY A 152 13.43 11.61 4.50
CA GLY A 152 12.41 10.60 4.81
C GLY A 152 11.51 10.23 3.65
N LYS A 153 10.79 9.11 3.82
CA LYS A 153 9.82 8.60 2.84
C LYS A 153 8.56 9.45 2.83
N ASN A 154 7.96 9.62 1.63
CA ASN A 154 6.63 10.19 1.42
C ASN A 154 6.40 11.58 2.03
N LEU A 155 7.47 12.41 2.16
CA LEU A 155 7.38 13.75 2.76
C LEU A 155 6.83 14.81 1.78
N ILE A 156 6.86 14.54 0.49
CA ILE A 156 6.37 15.44 -0.55
C ILE A 156 5.27 14.71 -1.31
N GLY A 157 4.05 15.22 -1.27
CA GLY A 157 2.93 14.54 -1.89
C GLY A 157 1.63 15.33 -1.86
N ALA A 158 0.59 14.71 -2.37
CA ALA A 158 -0.75 15.25 -2.42
C ALA A 158 -1.81 14.16 -2.21
N PHE A 159 -2.99 14.56 -1.74
CA PHE A 159 -4.17 13.71 -1.89
C PHE A 159 -4.77 13.96 -3.28
N HIS A 160 -4.67 12.96 -4.15
CA HIS A 160 -5.23 12.98 -5.49
C HIS A 160 -5.86 11.62 -5.80
N GLN A 161 -7.16 11.60 -6.13
CA GLN A 161 -7.88 10.34 -6.27
C GLN A 161 -7.87 9.87 -7.73
N PRO A 162 -7.66 8.55 -7.98
CA PRO A 162 -7.75 8.00 -9.32
C PRO A 162 -9.21 8.00 -9.82
N LYS A 163 -9.42 8.05 -11.13
CA LYS A 163 -10.74 7.89 -11.73
C LYS A 163 -11.28 6.47 -11.62
N ILE A 164 -10.38 5.50 -11.65
CA ILE A 164 -10.66 4.07 -11.49
C ILE A 164 -9.37 3.34 -11.12
N VAL A 165 -9.50 2.25 -10.37
CA VAL A 165 -8.42 1.29 -10.14
C VAL A 165 -8.85 -0.04 -10.77
N LEU A 166 -7.98 -0.62 -11.59
CA LEU A 166 -8.21 -1.92 -12.23
C LEU A 166 -7.21 -2.94 -11.69
N ILE A 167 -7.69 -3.96 -11.04
CA ILE A 167 -6.90 -5.01 -10.40
C ILE A 167 -7.07 -6.31 -11.17
N ASP A 168 -5.98 -6.76 -11.75
CA ASP A 168 -5.85 -8.08 -12.36
C ASP A 168 -4.85 -8.90 -11.54
N THR A 169 -5.34 -9.94 -10.88
CA THR A 169 -4.51 -10.78 -10.02
C THR A 169 -3.50 -11.62 -10.78
N SER A 170 -3.64 -11.78 -12.11
CA SER A 170 -2.67 -12.48 -12.95
C SER A 170 -1.27 -11.81 -12.96
N PHE A 171 -1.17 -10.52 -12.62
CA PHE A 171 0.13 -9.88 -12.44
C PHE A 171 0.95 -10.48 -11.30
N LEU A 172 0.32 -11.12 -10.32
CA LEU A 172 0.99 -11.71 -9.17
C LEU A 172 1.77 -12.99 -9.53
N GLU A 173 1.44 -13.66 -10.63
CA GLU A 173 2.09 -14.91 -11.05
C GLU A 173 3.60 -14.76 -11.29
N THR A 174 4.04 -13.56 -11.70
CA THR A 174 5.45 -13.24 -11.95
C THR A 174 6.10 -12.48 -10.80
N LEU A 175 5.36 -12.21 -9.72
CA LEU A 175 5.84 -11.44 -8.60
C LEU A 175 6.75 -12.28 -7.70
N PRO A 176 7.91 -11.77 -7.24
CA PRO A 176 8.76 -12.47 -6.29
C PRO A 176 8.00 -12.82 -4.99
N LYS A 177 8.23 -13.99 -4.42
CA LYS A 177 7.57 -14.45 -3.17
C LYS A 177 7.65 -13.44 -2.03
N LYS A 178 8.77 -12.72 -1.91
CA LYS A 178 8.95 -11.66 -0.91
C LYS A 178 7.90 -10.55 -1.04
N GLU A 179 7.54 -10.19 -2.26
CA GLU A 179 6.53 -9.17 -2.52
C GLU A 179 5.10 -9.69 -2.27
N ILE A 180 4.86 -10.99 -2.48
CA ILE A 180 3.59 -11.63 -2.07
C ILE A 180 3.44 -11.58 -0.55
N ILE A 181 4.49 -11.97 0.20
CA ILE A 181 4.49 -11.91 1.66
C ILE A 181 4.27 -10.49 2.15
N CYS A 182 4.87 -9.50 1.51
CA CYS A 182 4.70 -8.08 1.84
C CYS A 182 3.22 -7.65 1.79
N GLY A 183 2.51 -8.01 0.72
CA GLY A 183 1.07 -7.73 0.59
C GLY A 183 0.22 -8.56 1.56
N LEU A 184 0.60 -9.81 1.83
CA LEU A 184 -0.10 -10.70 2.76
C LEU A 184 -0.07 -10.16 4.20
N VAL A 185 1.05 -9.57 4.64
CA VAL A 185 1.13 -8.90 5.95
C VAL A 185 0.13 -7.74 6.05
N GLU A 186 -0.05 -6.96 4.99
CA GLU A 186 -1.07 -5.90 4.96
C GLU A 186 -2.49 -6.44 5.02
N MET A 187 -2.76 -7.58 4.37
CA MET A 187 -4.06 -8.25 4.48
C MET A 187 -4.34 -8.74 5.90
N ILE A 188 -3.32 -9.35 6.56
CA ILE A 188 -3.39 -9.74 7.97
C ILE A 188 -3.66 -8.48 8.83
N LYS A 189 -2.92 -7.39 8.62
CA LYS A 189 -3.17 -6.12 9.32
C LYS A 189 -4.60 -5.62 9.14
N HIS A 190 -5.13 -5.64 7.93
CA HIS A 190 -6.52 -5.22 7.67
C HIS A 190 -7.53 -6.06 8.45
N SER A 191 -7.32 -7.37 8.54
CA SER A 191 -8.17 -8.27 9.34
C SER A 191 -8.08 -7.96 10.84
N LEU A 192 -6.87 -7.73 11.36
CA LEU A 192 -6.64 -7.42 12.78
C LEU A 192 -7.33 -6.13 13.23
N ILE A 193 -7.37 -5.11 12.37
CA ILE A 193 -7.93 -3.80 12.75
C ILE A 193 -9.44 -3.69 12.54
N SER A 194 -10.06 -4.55 11.73
CA SER A 194 -11.44 -4.31 11.27
C SER A 194 -12.33 -5.54 11.14
N ASP A 195 -11.80 -6.78 10.97
CA ASP A 195 -12.64 -7.94 10.62
C ASP A 195 -12.06 -9.26 11.12
N GLN A 196 -12.61 -9.76 12.25
CA GLN A 196 -12.24 -11.05 12.82
C GLN A 196 -12.58 -12.23 11.89
N THR A 197 -13.66 -12.13 11.12
CA THR A 197 -14.05 -13.23 10.22
C THR A 197 -13.06 -13.36 9.08
N TYR A 198 -12.53 -12.22 8.61
CA TYR A 198 -11.48 -12.20 7.60
C TYR A 198 -10.14 -12.74 8.16
N PHE A 199 -9.82 -12.50 9.44
CA PHE A 199 -8.65 -13.08 10.09
C PHE A 199 -8.73 -14.62 10.10
N ILE A 200 -9.85 -15.19 10.49
CA ILE A 200 -10.08 -16.64 10.49
C ILE A 200 -9.98 -17.17 9.05
N TRP A 201 -10.61 -16.50 8.11
CA TRP A 201 -10.60 -16.89 6.70
C TRP A 201 -9.18 -16.88 6.11
N ILE A 202 -8.34 -15.86 6.42
CA ILE A 202 -6.93 -15.84 5.99
C ILE A 202 -6.20 -17.04 6.55
N LYS A 203 -6.36 -17.33 7.85
CA LYS A 203 -5.69 -18.47 8.51
C LYS A 203 -6.04 -19.80 7.82
N GLU A 204 -7.29 -20.01 7.48
CA GLU A 204 -7.75 -21.22 6.79
C GLU A 204 -7.23 -21.32 5.35
N ASN A 205 -6.95 -20.19 4.69
CA ASN A 205 -6.59 -20.14 3.28
C ASN A 205 -5.16 -19.68 3.01
N ILE A 206 -4.32 -19.51 4.02
CA ILE A 206 -3.00 -18.87 3.89
C ILE A 206 -2.08 -19.56 2.87
N ASN A 207 -2.11 -20.89 2.80
CA ASN A 207 -1.30 -21.63 1.85
C ASN A 207 -1.79 -21.44 0.41
N PHE A 208 -3.11 -21.44 0.19
CA PHE A 208 -3.69 -21.15 -1.13
C PHE A 208 -3.36 -19.72 -1.60
N ILE A 209 -3.34 -18.74 -0.67
CA ILE A 209 -2.94 -17.37 -0.99
C ILE A 209 -1.46 -17.32 -1.39
N LYS A 210 -0.57 -18.01 -0.64
CA LYS A 210 0.87 -18.08 -0.93
C LYS A 210 1.17 -18.80 -2.23
N ASP A 211 0.38 -19.80 -2.59
CA ASP A 211 0.48 -20.57 -3.82
C ASP A 211 -0.22 -19.90 -5.00
N LEU A 212 -0.80 -18.71 -4.78
CA LEU A 212 -1.48 -17.90 -5.77
C LEU A 212 -2.68 -18.60 -6.44
N ASP A 213 -3.44 -19.39 -5.65
CA ASP A 213 -4.74 -19.88 -6.14
C ASP A 213 -5.61 -18.69 -6.56
N GLN A 214 -5.98 -18.66 -7.83
CA GLN A 214 -6.56 -17.46 -8.44
C GLN A 214 -7.88 -17.03 -7.79
N GLU A 215 -8.77 -17.97 -7.47
CA GLU A 215 -10.06 -17.64 -6.86
C GLU A 215 -9.89 -17.18 -5.41
N ILE A 216 -9.04 -17.87 -4.65
CA ILE A 216 -8.75 -17.53 -3.26
C ILE A 216 -8.03 -16.17 -3.17
N VAL A 217 -7.04 -15.91 -4.00
CA VAL A 217 -6.33 -14.62 -4.04
C VAL A 217 -7.29 -13.49 -4.41
N LYS A 218 -8.16 -13.69 -5.38
CA LYS A 218 -9.15 -12.70 -5.79
C LYS A 218 -10.11 -12.36 -4.64
N GLU A 219 -10.60 -13.37 -3.92
CA GLU A 219 -11.45 -13.17 -2.75
C GLU A 219 -10.70 -12.45 -1.63
N ALA A 220 -9.45 -12.85 -1.36
CA ALA A 220 -8.58 -12.22 -0.36
C ALA A 220 -8.36 -10.73 -0.65
N VAL A 221 -7.99 -10.40 -1.89
CA VAL A 221 -7.79 -9.03 -2.37
C VAL A 221 -9.10 -8.24 -2.23
N GLN A 222 -10.23 -8.82 -2.64
CA GLN A 222 -11.54 -8.17 -2.51
C GLN A 222 -11.88 -7.78 -1.06
N LYS A 223 -11.74 -8.72 -0.12
CA LYS A 223 -12.03 -8.48 1.31
C LYS A 223 -11.11 -7.40 1.88
N SER A 224 -9.82 -7.44 1.55
CA SER A 224 -8.84 -6.48 2.02
C SER A 224 -9.14 -5.06 1.51
N ILE A 225 -9.44 -4.92 0.21
CA ILE A 225 -9.79 -3.62 -0.38
C ILE A 225 -11.10 -3.09 0.20
N GLN A 226 -12.09 -3.94 0.44
CA GLN A 226 -13.36 -3.51 1.02
C GLN A 226 -13.13 -2.85 2.39
N ILE A 227 -12.32 -3.47 3.25
CA ILE A 227 -11.95 -2.89 4.56
C ILE A 227 -11.30 -1.54 4.38
N LYS A 228 -10.31 -1.44 3.49
CA LYS A 228 -9.60 -0.18 3.25
C LYS A 228 -10.52 0.90 2.68
N ALA A 229 -11.35 0.56 1.70
CA ALA A 229 -12.31 1.47 1.09
C ALA A 229 -13.31 2.03 2.11
N ASP A 230 -13.80 1.18 3.01
CA ASP A 230 -14.73 1.59 4.06
C ASP A 230 -14.09 2.56 5.06
N ILE A 231 -12.82 2.34 5.42
CA ILE A 231 -12.07 3.22 6.32
C ILE A 231 -11.77 4.56 5.62
N VAL A 232 -11.28 4.52 4.37
CA VAL A 232 -10.96 5.71 3.58
C VAL A 232 -12.20 6.56 3.30
N SER A 233 -13.34 5.91 3.02
CA SER A 233 -14.61 6.63 2.78
C SER A 233 -15.10 7.41 4.00
N LYS A 234 -14.75 6.97 5.21
CA LYS A 234 -15.09 7.65 6.46
C LYS A 234 -14.09 8.75 6.85
N ASP A 235 -12.85 8.63 6.40
CA ASP A 235 -11.78 9.57 6.74
C ASP A 235 -10.72 9.65 5.62
N GLU A 236 -11.04 10.41 4.59
CA GLU A 236 -10.18 10.55 3.40
C GLU A 236 -8.79 11.07 3.72
N LYS A 237 -8.70 12.09 4.59
CA LYS A 237 -7.45 12.84 4.86
C LYS A 237 -6.68 12.35 6.10
N GLU A 238 -7.09 11.20 6.69
CA GLU A 238 -6.42 10.61 7.85
C GLU A 238 -6.36 11.55 9.08
N LEU A 239 -7.46 12.23 9.34
CA LEU A 239 -7.58 13.12 10.50
C LEU A 239 -7.99 12.39 11.79
N GLY A 240 -8.48 11.15 11.69
CA GLY A 240 -8.98 10.40 12.82
C GLY A 240 -8.99 8.88 12.59
N LEU A 241 -10.12 8.34 12.12
CA LEU A 241 -10.35 6.89 12.00
C LEU A 241 -9.33 6.19 11.11
N ARG A 242 -8.94 6.79 9.99
CA ARG A 242 -8.00 6.18 9.03
C ARG A 242 -6.63 5.88 9.65
N ALA A 243 -6.30 6.52 10.77
CA ALA A 243 -5.05 6.24 11.48
C ALA A 243 -4.93 4.78 11.93
N ILE A 244 -6.04 4.02 12.09
CA ILE A 244 -5.99 2.59 12.45
C ILE A 244 -5.26 1.73 11.41
N LEU A 245 -5.22 2.17 10.13
CA LEU A 245 -4.43 1.53 9.08
C LEU A 245 -2.92 1.51 9.41
N ASN A 246 -2.46 2.36 10.32
CA ASN A 246 -1.06 2.41 10.76
C ASN A 246 -0.75 1.43 11.92
N PHE A 247 -1.57 0.41 12.17
CA PHE A 247 -1.25 -0.65 13.12
C PHE A 247 0.07 -1.31 12.74
N GLY A 248 1.02 -1.40 13.68
CA GLY A 248 2.39 -1.87 13.43
C GLY A 248 3.33 -0.84 12.80
N HIS A 249 2.83 0.15 12.05
CA HIS A 249 3.66 1.05 11.25
C HIS A 249 4.54 1.99 12.08
N THR A 250 4.12 2.43 13.26
CA THR A 250 4.93 3.32 14.10
C THR A 250 6.27 2.69 14.48
N PHE A 251 6.27 1.40 14.80
CA PHE A 251 7.48 0.62 15.04
C PHE A 251 8.13 0.18 13.73
N GLY A 252 7.34 -0.27 12.75
CA GLY A 252 7.83 -0.73 11.46
C GLY A 252 8.65 0.32 10.72
N HIS A 253 8.19 1.55 10.62
CA HIS A 253 8.94 2.64 9.98
C HIS A 253 10.27 2.94 10.70
N ALA A 254 10.32 2.81 12.03
CA ALA A 254 11.56 2.95 12.78
C ALA A 254 12.55 1.83 12.42
N ILE A 255 12.06 0.60 12.27
CA ILE A 255 12.88 -0.55 11.84
C ILE A 255 13.36 -0.37 10.40
N GLU A 256 12.50 0.07 9.47
CA GLU A 256 12.91 0.42 8.10
C GLU A 256 14.01 1.49 8.09
N LEU A 257 13.86 2.54 8.91
CA LEU A 257 14.84 3.62 9.00
C LEU A 257 16.18 3.11 9.51
N LEU A 258 16.21 2.32 10.58
CA LEU A 258 17.41 1.71 11.14
C LEU A 258 18.06 0.71 10.18
N GLY A 259 17.25 -0.01 9.40
CA GLY A 259 17.67 -0.86 8.29
C GLY A 259 18.03 -0.10 7.01
N LYS A 260 18.09 1.26 7.07
CA LYS A 260 18.43 2.14 5.94
C LYS A 260 17.54 1.91 4.71
N PHE A 261 16.29 1.46 4.92
CA PHE A 261 15.32 1.11 3.87
C PHE A 261 15.81 0.03 2.88
N LYS A 262 16.77 -0.82 3.29
CA LYS A 262 17.39 -1.87 2.48
C LYS A 262 17.34 -3.24 3.14
N ASP A 263 17.54 -3.29 4.47
CA ASP A 263 17.66 -4.54 5.19
C ASP A 263 16.31 -5.26 5.34
N TYR A 264 15.22 -4.49 5.44
CA TYR A 264 13.85 -5.00 5.62
C TYR A 264 12.95 -4.52 4.49
N SER A 265 12.13 -5.40 3.96
CA SER A 265 10.99 -4.99 3.14
C SER A 265 9.93 -4.32 4.01
N HIS A 266 9.01 -3.59 3.37
CA HIS A 266 7.91 -2.93 4.09
C HIS A 266 7.09 -3.93 4.92
N GLY A 267 6.68 -5.06 4.32
CA GLY A 267 5.91 -6.09 5.04
C GLY A 267 6.68 -6.71 6.22
N GLU A 268 8.00 -7.00 6.08
CA GLU A 268 8.81 -7.48 7.19
C GLU A 268 8.87 -6.45 8.34
N ALA A 269 9.06 -5.19 8.02
CA ALA A 269 9.10 -4.12 9.02
C ALA A 269 7.74 -3.94 9.72
N VAL A 270 6.63 -4.00 8.97
CA VAL A 270 5.28 -3.92 9.54
C VAL A 270 4.98 -5.13 10.42
N ALA A 271 5.33 -6.34 10.00
CA ALA A 271 5.18 -7.56 10.81
C ALA A 271 5.94 -7.45 12.14
N LEU A 272 7.23 -7.05 12.07
CA LEU A 272 8.02 -6.77 13.27
C LEU A 272 7.40 -5.67 14.14
N GLY A 273 6.81 -4.64 13.52
CA GLY A 273 6.16 -3.56 14.24
C GLY A 273 4.80 -3.94 14.87
N ILE A 274 4.14 -4.97 14.35
CA ILE A 274 2.93 -5.52 14.95
C ILE A 274 3.24 -6.14 16.31
N LEU A 275 4.38 -6.81 16.49
CA LEU A 275 4.72 -7.49 17.74
C LEU A 275 4.73 -6.56 18.97
N PRO A 276 5.46 -5.43 19.02
CA PRO A 276 5.37 -4.49 20.14
C PRO A 276 4.00 -3.79 20.23
N ALA A 277 3.27 -3.62 19.12
CA ALA A 277 1.91 -3.11 19.17
C ALA A 277 0.93 -4.08 19.86
N LEU A 278 1.16 -5.39 19.76
CA LEU A 278 0.42 -6.41 20.51
C LEU A 278 0.72 -6.34 22.01
N GLU A 279 1.98 -6.13 22.42
CA GLU A 279 2.34 -5.94 23.83
C GLU A 279 1.66 -4.69 24.43
N LEU A 280 1.61 -3.58 23.66
CA LEU A 280 0.85 -2.41 24.05
C LEU A 280 -0.66 -2.73 24.12
N SER A 281 -1.20 -3.53 23.20
CA SER A 281 -2.58 -3.96 23.19
C SER A 281 -2.91 -4.82 24.43
N LYS A 282 -2.02 -5.74 24.80
CA LYS A 282 -2.14 -6.51 26.04
C LYS A 282 -2.20 -5.59 27.26
N LYS A 283 -1.30 -4.64 27.35
CA LYS A 283 -1.22 -3.73 28.52
C LYS A 283 -2.39 -2.77 28.62
N PHE A 284 -2.83 -2.15 27.53
CA PHE A 284 -3.79 -1.06 27.55
C PHE A 284 -5.21 -1.46 27.14
N CYS A 285 -5.40 -2.65 26.57
CA CYS A 285 -6.70 -3.16 26.12
C CYS A 285 -7.04 -4.54 26.68
N ASN A 286 -6.18 -5.13 27.51
CA ASN A 286 -6.34 -6.49 28.03
C ASN A 286 -6.48 -7.56 26.93
N LEU A 287 -5.78 -7.38 25.80
CA LEU A 287 -5.72 -8.39 24.74
C LEU A 287 -5.19 -9.71 25.34
N GLN A 288 -5.88 -10.79 25.11
CA GLN A 288 -5.55 -12.08 25.70
C GLN A 288 -4.32 -12.71 25.05
N ASP A 289 -3.51 -13.42 25.82
CA ASP A 289 -2.31 -14.08 25.32
C ASP A 289 -2.63 -15.10 24.22
N GLU A 290 -3.77 -15.79 24.31
CA GLU A 290 -4.24 -16.71 23.28
C GLU A 290 -4.44 -16.02 21.91
N ASP A 291 -4.97 -14.79 21.89
CA ASP A 291 -5.14 -14.05 20.64
C ASP A 291 -3.80 -13.52 20.12
N ILE A 292 -2.88 -13.14 21.01
CA ILE A 292 -1.51 -12.75 20.64
C ILE A 292 -0.78 -13.91 19.94
N GLU A 293 -0.85 -15.11 20.51
CA GLU A 293 -0.22 -16.30 19.91
C GLU A 293 -0.85 -16.64 18.55
N LYS A 294 -2.20 -16.60 18.43
CA LYS A 294 -2.85 -16.81 17.13
C LYS A 294 -2.36 -15.83 16.05
N ILE A 295 -2.11 -14.57 16.43
CA ILE A 295 -1.61 -13.55 15.50
C ILE A 295 -0.15 -13.82 15.12
N LYS A 296 0.70 -14.17 16.10
CA LYS A 296 2.09 -14.51 15.84
C LYS A 296 2.20 -15.75 14.94
N ASP A 297 1.43 -16.80 15.23
CA ASP A 297 1.37 -17.99 14.40
C ASP A 297 1.01 -17.64 12.94
N LEU A 298 -0.02 -16.81 12.73
CA LEU A 298 -0.43 -16.42 11.38
C LEU A 298 0.64 -15.58 10.66
N LEU A 299 1.34 -14.70 11.37
CA LEU A 299 2.48 -13.96 10.80
C LEU A 299 3.61 -14.95 10.40
N GLU A 300 3.95 -15.92 11.22
CA GLU A 300 4.97 -16.93 10.90
C GLU A 300 4.53 -17.83 9.73
N GLU A 301 3.27 -18.28 9.72
CA GLU A 301 2.68 -19.06 8.63
C GLU A 301 2.68 -18.29 7.30
N SER A 302 2.58 -16.94 7.34
CA SER A 302 2.71 -16.11 6.13
C SER A 302 4.09 -16.21 5.48
N GLY A 303 5.09 -16.67 6.22
CA GLY A 303 6.48 -16.76 5.79
C GLY A 303 7.28 -15.47 6.01
N VAL A 304 6.72 -14.49 6.72
CA VAL A 304 7.46 -13.28 7.09
C VAL A 304 8.43 -13.56 8.22
N ASN A 305 9.61 -12.95 8.15
CA ASN A 305 10.57 -13.05 9.25
C ASN A 305 10.11 -12.16 10.42
N THR A 306 9.84 -12.80 11.57
CA THR A 306 9.42 -12.13 12.82
C THR A 306 10.59 -11.84 13.76
N LYS A 307 11.84 -11.96 13.28
CA LYS A 307 13.06 -11.69 14.07
C LYS A 307 13.85 -10.54 13.44
N LEU A 308 14.44 -9.72 14.30
CA LEU A 308 15.35 -8.68 13.84
C LEU A 308 16.59 -9.29 13.17
N LEU A 309 16.94 -8.80 11.97
CA LEU A 309 18.15 -9.22 11.24
C LEU A 309 19.43 -8.63 11.86
N LYS A 310 19.31 -7.52 12.60
CA LYS A 310 20.40 -6.81 13.25
C LYS A 310 20.05 -6.53 14.71
N PRO A 311 21.02 -6.55 15.61
CA PRO A 311 20.80 -6.25 17.03
C PRO A 311 20.59 -4.74 17.23
N PHE A 312 19.34 -4.29 17.17
CA PHE A 312 18.99 -2.98 17.66
C PHE A 312 18.58 -3.05 19.13
N ASN A 313 18.82 -1.98 19.91
CA ASN A 313 18.28 -1.90 21.24
C ASN A 313 16.98 -1.09 21.27
N SER A 314 16.23 -1.20 22.36
CA SER A 314 14.92 -0.53 22.50
C SER A 314 15.01 1.00 22.40
N GLN A 315 16.10 1.59 22.88
CA GLN A 315 16.33 3.04 22.82
C GLN A 315 16.57 3.51 21.37
N GLU A 316 17.33 2.77 20.58
CA GLU A 316 17.57 3.08 19.15
C GLU A 316 16.26 3.07 18.36
N ILE A 317 15.43 2.03 18.55
CA ILE A 317 14.12 1.94 17.91
C ILE A 317 13.23 3.12 18.33
N TYR A 318 13.17 3.42 19.64
CA TYR A 318 12.39 4.55 20.14
C TYR A 318 12.87 5.91 19.58
N GLN A 319 14.17 6.14 19.49
CA GLN A 319 14.73 7.36 18.90
C GLN A 319 14.38 7.48 17.41
N ALA A 320 14.45 6.37 16.67
CA ALA A 320 14.06 6.33 15.26
C ALA A 320 12.56 6.67 15.06
N MET A 321 11.68 6.17 15.94
CA MET A 321 10.26 6.55 15.95
C MET A 321 10.05 8.05 16.17
N GLN A 322 10.79 8.65 17.11
CA GLN A 322 10.72 10.10 17.36
C GLN A 322 11.19 10.93 16.16
N LEU A 323 12.23 10.48 15.46
CA LEU A 323 12.74 11.16 14.27
C LEU A 323 11.72 11.15 13.12
N ASP A 324 11.05 10.03 12.88
CA ASP A 324 10.00 9.94 11.86
C ASP A 324 8.83 10.89 12.16
N LYS A 325 8.37 10.93 13.42
CA LYS A 325 7.24 11.78 13.83
C LYS A 325 7.59 13.28 13.88
N LYS A 326 8.77 13.66 14.36
CA LYS A 326 9.22 15.07 14.36
C LYS A 326 9.27 15.65 12.95
N LYS A 327 9.68 14.85 11.95
CA LYS A 327 9.68 15.26 10.54
C LYS A 327 8.27 15.52 10.01
N LYS A 328 7.27 14.84 10.56
CA LYS A 328 5.85 15.00 10.17
C LYS A 328 5.11 16.03 11.03
N GLY A 329 5.76 16.59 12.07
CA GLY A 329 5.14 17.55 12.99
C GLY A 329 4.11 16.93 13.95
N ASP A 330 4.09 15.61 14.10
CA ASP A 330 3.10 14.87 14.87
C ASP A 330 3.65 14.37 16.22
N GLU A 331 2.77 14.19 17.20
CA GLU A 331 3.06 13.41 18.42
C GLU A 331 3.12 11.90 18.11
N LEU A 332 3.85 11.14 18.96
CA LEU A 332 3.83 9.68 18.90
C LEU A 332 2.43 9.15 19.24
N ASN A 333 1.80 8.58 18.26
CA ASN A 333 0.51 7.90 18.39
C ASN A 333 0.69 6.42 18.11
N PHE A 334 0.01 5.58 18.87
CA PHE A 334 0.06 4.13 18.73
C PHE A 334 -1.33 3.60 18.39
N ILE A 335 -1.37 2.70 17.43
CA ILE A 335 -2.56 1.93 17.18
C ILE A 335 -2.43 0.62 17.94
N VAL A 336 -3.47 0.25 18.64
CA VAL A 336 -3.60 -1.00 19.40
C VAL A 336 -4.90 -1.69 19.01
N ILE A 337 -4.98 -2.99 19.22
CA ILE A 337 -6.23 -3.76 19.05
C ILE A 337 -6.84 -4.08 20.41
N GLU A 338 -8.16 -3.93 20.50
CA GLU A 338 -8.94 -4.31 21.68
C GLU A 338 -9.26 -5.81 21.66
N ARG A 339 -9.40 -6.35 20.46
CA ARG A 339 -9.55 -7.75 20.08
C ARG A 339 -9.25 -7.87 18.60
N ILE A 340 -9.07 -9.06 18.09
CA ILE A 340 -8.97 -9.30 16.64
C ILE A 340 -10.21 -8.70 15.96
N GLY A 341 -9.99 -7.85 14.95
CA GLY A 341 -11.04 -7.16 14.21
C GLY A 341 -11.48 -5.81 14.81
N SER A 342 -10.81 -5.32 15.85
CA SER A 342 -11.15 -4.02 16.44
C SER A 342 -9.91 -3.27 16.93
N ALA A 343 -9.65 -2.12 16.33
CA ALA A 343 -8.50 -1.29 16.66
C ALA A 343 -8.89 0.11 17.13
N LYS A 344 -8.03 0.72 17.93
CA LYS A 344 -8.16 2.12 18.34
C LYS A 344 -6.81 2.83 18.41
N LYS A 345 -6.86 4.14 18.37
CA LYS A 345 -5.69 5.01 18.56
C LYS A 345 -5.49 5.30 20.04
N LEU A 346 -4.27 5.15 20.52
CA LEU A 346 -3.83 5.60 21.85
C LEU A 346 -2.84 6.76 21.71
N ASN A 347 -3.03 7.76 22.57
CA ASN A 347 -2.17 8.91 22.68
C ASN A 347 -1.45 8.89 24.05
N LYS A 348 -0.30 9.55 24.14
CA LYS A 348 0.41 9.81 25.42
C LYS A 348 0.80 8.54 26.19
N ILE A 349 1.29 7.52 25.49
CA ILE A 349 1.90 6.35 26.14
C ILE A 349 3.25 6.75 26.74
N LEU A 350 3.53 6.32 27.96
CA LEU A 350 4.80 6.59 28.62
C LEU A 350 5.95 5.93 27.85
N LYS A 351 7.08 6.63 27.72
CA LYS A 351 8.28 6.11 27.07
C LYS A 351 8.66 4.71 27.58
N GLN A 352 8.60 4.50 28.92
CA GLN A 352 8.97 3.23 29.51
C GLN A 352 8.09 2.07 29.03
N ASP A 353 6.80 2.30 28.82
CA ASP A 353 5.88 1.28 28.31
C ASP A 353 6.20 0.88 26.87
N VAL A 354 6.59 1.86 26.06
CA VAL A 354 7.03 1.59 24.69
C VAL A 354 8.33 0.79 24.67
N LEU A 355 9.31 1.16 25.53
CA LEU A 355 10.58 0.43 25.65
C LEU A 355 10.34 -1.01 26.10
N ASN A 356 9.51 -1.21 27.13
CA ASN A 356 9.17 -2.54 27.61
C ASN A 356 8.50 -3.40 26.53
N ALA A 357 7.59 -2.80 25.73
CA ALA A 357 6.93 -3.51 24.62
C ALA A 357 7.93 -3.96 23.54
N ILE A 358 8.90 -3.11 23.21
CA ILE A 358 9.98 -3.47 22.28
C ILE A 358 10.86 -4.60 22.84
N GLU A 359 11.25 -4.48 24.10
CA GLU A 359 12.13 -5.46 24.76
C GLU A 359 11.47 -6.83 24.87
N SER A 360 10.20 -6.90 25.30
CA SER A 360 9.48 -8.17 25.47
C SER A 360 9.17 -8.86 24.17
N SER A 361 8.97 -8.13 23.07
CA SER A 361 8.50 -8.70 21.81
C SER A 361 9.59 -8.94 20.75
N LEU A 362 10.61 -8.08 20.71
CA LEU A 362 11.64 -8.12 19.67
C LEU A 362 13.02 -8.53 20.18
N LEU A 363 13.30 -8.37 21.47
CA LEU A 363 14.63 -8.52 22.04
C LEU A 363 14.73 -9.66 23.06
N SER A 364 13.62 -10.20 23.55
CA SER A 364 13.62 -11.39 24.39
C SER A 364 14.09 -12.61 23.59
N LYS A 365 15.08 -13.35 24.18
CA LYS A 365 15.68 -14.55 23.57
C LYS A 365 14.71 -15.73 23.58
#